data_41d64ca93d03744f0eb0417e2b72febd
#
_entry.id   41d64ca93d03744f0eb0417e2b72febd
#
_cell.length_a   1.000
_cell.length_b   1.000
_cell.length_c   1.000
_cell.angle_alpha   90.00
_cell.angle_beta   90.00
_cell.angle_gamma   90.00
#
_symmetry.space_group_name_H-M   'P 1'
#
loop_
_entity.id
_entity.type
_entity.pdbx_description
1 polymer ?
#
loop_
_entity_poly.entity_id
_entity_poly.type
_entity_poly.pdbx_seq_one_letter_code
_entity_poly.pdbx_strand_id
1 'polypeptide(L)'
;MRKRSLIALGAGVAAVGGTTLAYASLIERNMFTLRRYDVPVLEPDAEPLRILHLSDLHMMPDQRRKQAWVASLGGTDPDLVVVTGDNMADPASVPGVLQALDPLLTVPGAFVFGSNDYRGPVWKNPLEYLLPSREYVQGVDLPTEDLRASFVDAGWLDLNNARVSLKAGGRSVELVGVDDPHVDRDDYPSVAGPISRGADLHLGVTHT
;
A
#
# COMPACT_ATOMS: atom_id res chain seq x y z
N MET A 1 -31.95 -44.01 -0.17
CA MET A 1 -32.13 -42.61 -0.66
C MET A 1 -31.24 -41.61 0.09
N ARG A 2 -31.12 -41.60 1.41
CA ARG A 2 -30.33 -40.60 2.18
C ARG A 2 -28.83 -40.42 1.78
N LYS A 3 -28.09 -41.52 1.50
CA LYS A 3 -26.64 -41.43 1.15
C LYS A 3 -26.39 -40.67 -0.18
N ARG A 4 -27.20 -40.93 -1.21
CA ARG A 4 -27.05 -40.22 -2.50
C ARG A 4 -27.35 -38.72 -2.37
N SER A 5 -28.33 -38.34 -1.54
CA SER A 5 -28.67 -36.95 -1.30
C SER A 5 -27.57 -36.22 -0.52
N LEU A 6 -26.91 -36.88 0.44
CA LEU A 6 -25.77 -36.28 1.18
C LEU A 6 -24.54 -36.10 0.27
N ILE A 7 -24.27 -37.06 -0.62
CA ILE A 7 -23.17 -36.95 -1.60
C ILE A 7 -23.45 -35.82 -2.57
N ALA A 8 -24.68 -35.70 -3.08
CA ALA A 8 -25.05 -34.61 -3.99
C ALA A 8 -24.96 -33.23 -3.32
N LEU A 9 -25.37 -33.13 -2.04
CA LEU A 9 -25.23 -31.89 -1.27
C LEU A 9 -23.76 -31.54 -1.06
N GLY A 10 -22.92 -32.52 -0.67
CA GLY A 10 -21.48 -32.30 -0.50
C GLY A 10 -20.79 -31.85 -1.81
N ALA A 11 -21.15 -32.50 -2.94
CA ALA A 11 -20.63 -32.13 -4.24
C ALA A 11 -21.08 -30.69 -4.65
N GLY A 12 -22.32 -30.31 -4.34
CA GLY A 12 -22.82 -28.96 -4.60
C GLY A 12 -22.06 -27.90 -3.79
N VAL A 13 -21.84 -28.14 -2.49
CA VAL A 13 -21.08 -27.23 -1.64
C VAL A 13 -19.62 -27.11 -2.12
N ALA A 14 -19.00 -28.22 -2.48
CA ALA A 14 -17.62 -28.21 -3.01
C ALA A 14 -17.51 -27.44 -4.35
N ALA A 15 -18.50 -27.62 -5.24
CA ALA A 15 -18.54 -26.91 -6.50
C ALA A 15 -18.71 -25.39 -6.32
N VAL A 16 -19.64 -24.96 -5.47
CA VAL A 16 -19.83 -23.55 -5.13
C VAL A 16 -18.58 -22.96 -4.49
N GLY A 17 -18.02 -23.63 -3.48
CA GLY A 17 -16.79 -23.18 -2.81
C GLY A 17 -15.60 -23.08 -3.78
N GLY A 18 -15.40 -24.08 -4.63
CA GLY A 18 -14.36 -24.08 -5.65
C GLY A 18 -14.53 -22.96 -6.68
N THR A 19 -15.76 -22.73 -7.14
CA THR A 19 -16.06 -21.64 -8.10
C THR A 19 -15.83 -20.27 -7.46
N THR A 20 -16.25 -20.08 -6.19
CA THR A 20 -16.04 -18.83 -5.45
C THR A 20 -14.54 -18.54 -5.27
N LEU A 21 -13.76 -19.54 -4.86
CA LEU A 21 -12.31 -19.40 -4.73
C LEU A 21 -11.63 -19.09 -6.07
N ALA A 22 -12.05 -19.76 -7.14
CA ALA A 22 -11.52 -19.48 -8.48
C ALA A 22 -11.86 -18.05 -8.94
N TYR A 23 -13.09 -17.61 -8.71
CA TYR A 23 -13.50 -16.23 -9.02
C TYR A 23 -12.67 -15.21 -8.23
N ALA A 24 -12.58 -15.35 -6.91
CA ALA A 24 -11.82 -14.45 -6.05
C ALA A 24 -10.33 -14.41 -6.44
N SER A 25 -9.72 -15.58 -6.71
CA SER A 25 -8.29 -15.70 -7.00
C SER A 25 -7.91 -15.26 -8.42
N LEU A 26 -8.77 -15.43 -9.42
CA LEU A 26 -8.43 -15.19 -10.83
C LEU A 26 -9.04 -13.90 -11.39
N ILE A 27 -10.19 -13.48 -10.86
CA ILE A 27 -10.95 -12.35 -11.39
C ILE A 27 -10.94 -11.19 -10.41
N GLU A 28 -11.52 -11.36 -9.23
CA GLU A 28 -11.77 -10.27 -8.28
C GLU A 28 -10.49 -9.56 -7.85
N ARG A 29 -9.42 -10.30 -7.55
CA ARG A 29 -8.11 -9.72 -7.20
C ARG A 29 -7.50 -8.82 -8.28
N ASN A 30 -8.01 -8.88 -9.52
CA ASN A 30 -7.58 -8.07 -10.66
C ASN A 30 -8.59 -6.97 -11.03
N MET A 31 -9.63 -6.78 -10.23
CA MET A 31 -10.64 -5.73 -10.43
C MET A 31 -10.21 -4.47 -9.68
N PHE A 32 -9.14 -3.84 -10.16
CA PHE A 32 -8.63 -2.61 -9.55
C PHE A 32 -9.64 -1.47 -9.70
N THR A 33 -9.76 -0.63 -8.66
CA THR A 33 -10.74 0.46 -8.62
C THR A 33 -10.11 1.70 -8.02
N LEU A 34 -10.21 2.82 -8.73
CA LEU A 34 -9.89 4.14 -8.18
C LEU A 34 -11.12 4.65 -7.41
N ARG A 35 -10.94 4.93 -6.13
CA ARG A 35 -11.94 5.60 -5.29
C ARG A 35 -11.59 7.06 -5.13
N ARG A 36 -12.59 7.92 -5.09
CA ARG A 36 -12.43 9.37 -4.89
C ARG A 36 -13.22 9.80 -3.67
N TYR A 37 -12.59 10.64 -2.87
CA TYR A 37 -13.18 11.22 -1.67
C TYR A 37 -12.87 12.71 -1.65
N ASP A 38 -13.87 13.52 -1.34
CA ASP A 38 -13.69 14.94 -1.06
C ASP A 38 -13.62 15.14 0.44
N VAL A 39 -12.51 15.71 0.93
CA VAL A 39 -12.25 15.92 2.36
C VAL A 39 -12.13 17.43 2.60
N PRO A 40 -13.09 18.07 3.26
CA PRO A 40 -13.13 19.50 3.48
C PRO A 40 -12.23 19.92 4.65
N VAL A 41 -10.92 19.94 4.42
CA VAL A 41 -9.88 20.28 5.43
C VAL A 41 -9.09 21.54 5.10
N LEU A 42 -9.26 22.08 3.90
CA LEU A 42 -8.67 23.35 3.50
C LEU A 42 -9.61 24.52 3.84
N GLU A 43 -9.06 25.73 3.81
CA GLU A 43 -9.86 26.95 3.98
C GLU A 43 -11.02 27.00 2.97
N PRO A 44 -12.15 27.63 3.34
CA PRO A 44 -13.27 27.81 2.42
C PRO A 44 -12.81 28.51 1.13
N ASP A 45 -13.34 28.08 -0.02
CA ASP A 45 -13.03 28.59 -1.36
C ASP A 45 -11.58 28.37 -1.82
N ALA A 46 -10.81 27.59 -1.10
CA ALA A 46 -9.46 27.19 -1.52
C ALA A 46 -9.52 26.25 -2.74
N GLU A 47 -8.60 26.43 -3.69
CA GLU A 47 -8.45 25.48 -4.80
C GLU A 47 -8.18 24.06 -4.26
N PRO A 48 -8.80 23.01 -4.81
CA PRO A 48 -8.58 21.64 -4.35
C PRO A 48 -7.12 21.21 -4.49
N LEU A 49 -6.65 20.41 -3.53
CA LEU A 49 -5.38 19.69 -3.61
C LEU A 49 -5.69 18.20 -3.88
N ARG A 50 -5.19 17.68 -4.99
CA ARG A 50 -5.39 16.26 -5.36
C ARG A 50 -4.26 15.42 -4.78
N ILE A 51 -4.60 14.55 -3.84
CA ILE A 51 -3.66 13.60 -3.26
C ILE A 51 -3.99 12.20 -3.78
N LEU A 52 -3.05 11.58 -4.47
CA LEU A 52 -3.14 10.17 -4.83
C LEU A 52 -2.51 9.33 -3.72
N HIS A 53 -3.34 8.54 -3.04
CA HIS A 53 -2.89 7.61 -2.02
C HIS A 53 -2.82 6.19 -2.59
N LEU A 54 -1.67 5.55 -2.45
CA LEU A 54 -1.42 4.16 -2.83
C LEU A 54 -0.95 3.37 -1.61
N SER A 55 -1.48 2.18 -1.43
CA SER A 55 -1.12 1.27 -0.35
C SER A 55 -1.21 -0.17 -0.83
N ASP A 56 -0.46 -1.07 -0.19
CA ASP A 56 -0.60 -2.52 -0.33
C ASP A 56 -0.50 -3.00 -1.78
N LEU A 57 0.46 -2.49 -2.52
CA LEU A 57 0.67 -2.90 -3.90
C LEU A 57 1.02 -4.38 -4.00
N HIS A 58 1.75 -4.93 -3.01
CA HIS A 58 2.21 -6.32 -2.99
C HIS A 58 2.63 -6.77 -4.39
N MET A 59 3.53 -5.99 -4.99
CA MET A 59 3.93 -6.18 -6.38
C MET A 59 4.73 -7.47 -6.54
N MET A 60 4.36 -8.26 -7.54
CA MET A 60 5.15 -9.38 -8.05
C MET A 60 5.74 -9.01 -9.41
N PRO A 61 6.91 -9.57 -9.78
CA PRO A 61 7.60 -9.20 -11.03
C PRO A 61 6.77 -9.38 -12.31
N ASP A 62 5.86 -10.36 -12.31
CA ASP A 62 5.06 -10.77 -13.47
C ASP A 62 3.66 -10.12 -13.54
N GLN A 63 3.30 -9.28 -12.58
CA GLN A 63 1.95 -8.68 -12.51
C GLN A 63 1.77 -7.50 -13.47
N ARG A 64 2.01 -7.70 -14.77
CA ARG A 64 1.95 -6.68 -15.83
C ARG A 64 0.64 -5.88 -15.84
N ARG A 65 -0.50 -6.54 -15.58
CA ARG A 65 -1.79 -5.87 -15.54
C ARG A 65 -1.90 -4.89 -14.38
N LYS A 66 -1.41 -5.25 -13.21
CA LYS A 66 -1.37 -4.37 -12.03
C LYS A 66 -0.43 -3.19 -12.27
N GLN A 67 0.78 -3.47 -12.80
CA GLN A 67 1.75 -2.44 -13.16
C GLN A 67 1.14 -1.41 -14.12
N ALA A 68 0.52 -1.87 -15.20
CA ALA A 68 -0.12 -0.99 -16.19
C ALA A 68 -1.28 -0.18 -15.59
N TRP A 69 -2.07 -0.79 -14.69
CA TRP A 69 -3.17 -0.07 -14.04
C TRP A 69 -2.65 1.01 -13.09
N VAL A 70 -1.65 0.71 -12.25
CA VAL A 70 -1.04 1.71 -11.36
C VAL A 70 -0.42 2.85 -12.19
N ALA A 71 0.32 2.54 -13.25
CA ALA A 71 0.87 3.55 -14.15
C ALA A 71 -0.21 4.46 -14.76
N SER A 72 -1.39 3.92 -15.08
CA SER A 72 -2.50 4.70 -15.63
C SER A 72 -3.05 5.75 -14.66
N LEU A 73 -2.77 5.63 -13.35
CA LEU A 73 -3.19 6.60 -12.35
C LEU A 73 -2.47 7.94 -12.48
N GLY A 74 -1.32 8.00 -13.17
CA GLY A 74 -0.71 9.27 -13.58
C GLY A 74 -1.66 10.18 -14.35
N GLY A 75 -2.60 9.61 -15.11
CA GLY A 75 -3.65 10.36 -15.82
C GLY A 75 -4.71 10.99 -14.90
N THR A 76 -4.63 10.80 -13.58
CA THR A 76 -5.50 11.52 -12.61
C THR A 76 -4.97 12.89 -12.25
N ASP A 77 -3.76 13.22 -12.69
CA ASP A 77 -3.10 14.51 -12.50
C ASP A 77 -3.03 14.92 -11.02
N PRO A 78 -2.38 14.10 -10.15
CA PRO A 78 -2.27 14.39 -8.74
C PRO A 78 -1.25 15.51 -8.48
N ASP A 79 -1.50 16.34 -7.45
CA ASP A 79 -0.56 17.33 -6.95
C ASP A 79 0.47 16.74 -5.98
N LEU A 80 0.09 15.63 -5.32
CA LEU A 80 0.89 14.91 -4.34
C LEU A 80 0.61 13.41 -4.42
N VAL A 81 1.65 12.60 -4.34
CA VAL A 81 1.54 11.13 -4.20
C VAL A 81 1.98 10.72 -2.80
N VAL A 82 1.17 9.92 -2.13
CA VAL A 82 1.50 9.34 -0.81
C VAL A 82 1.42 7.82 -0.92
N VAL A 83 2.53 7.15 -0.62
CA VAL A 83 2.61 5.68 -0.60
C VAL A 83 2.76 5.20 0.84
N THR A 84 1.84 4.35 1.27
CA THR A 84 1.79 3.90 2.67
C THR A 84 2.21 2.44 2.86
N GLY A 85 3.17 1.98 2.07
CA GLY A 85 3.85 0.72 2.33
C GLY A 85 3.21 -0.52 1.71
N ASP A 86 3.82 -1.66 2.03
CA ASP A 86 3.52 -2.97 1.50
C ASP A 86 3.59 -3.01 -0.04
N ASN A 87 4.65 -2.41 -0.57
CA ASN A 87 4.84 -2.26 -2.01
C ASN A 87 5.29 -3.56 -2.67
N MET A 88 6.08 -4.38 -1.97
CA MET A 88 6.74 -5.57 -2.52
C MET A 88 6.14 -6.86 -2.00
N ALA A 89 6.21 -7.93 -2.79
CA ALA A 89 5.85 -9.29 -2.39
C ALA A 89 6.90 -10.34 -2.82
N ASP A 90 8.00 -9.92 -3.44
CA ASP A 90 9.07 -10.79 -3.94
C ASP A 90 10.40 -10.02 -3.96
N PRO A 91 11.57 -10.66 -3.73
CA PRO A 91 12.87 -10.01 -3.82
C PRO A 91 13.18 -9.35 -5.18
N ALA A 92 12.54 -9.79 -6.25
CA ALA A 92 12.70 -9.21 -7.59
C ALA A 92 11.63 -8.16 -7.93
N SER A 93 10.88 -7.64 -6.95
CA SER A 93 9.74 -6.74 -7.20
C SER A 93 10.14 -5.30 -7.50
N VAL A 94 11.31 -4.81 -7.07
CA VAL A 94 11.68 -3.39 -7.20
C VAL A 94 11.51 -2.85 -8.61
N PRO A 95 12.00 -3.51 -9.68
CA PRO A 95 11.76 -3.01 -11.04
C PRO A 95 10.30 -2.91 -11.42
N GLY A 96 9.47 -3.85 -10.94
CA GLY A 96 8.03 -3.87 -11.21
C GLY A 96 7.29 -2.75 -10.48
N VAL A 97 7.69 -2.42 -9.23
CA VAL A 97 7.18 -1.28 -8.47
C VAL A 97 7.53 0.02 -9.17
N LEU A 98 8.80 0.20 -9.54
CA LEU A 98 9.27 1.41 -10.21
C LEU A 98 8.59 1.59 -11.58
N GLN A 99 8.46 0.52 -12.38
CA GLN A 99 7.73 0.59 -13.64
C GLN A 99 6.26 0.99 -13.45
N ALA A 100 5.63 0.51 -12.40
CA ALA A 100 4.24 0.86 -12.10
C ALA A 100 4.09 2.32 -11.66
N LEU A 101 5.06 2.85 -10.93
CA LEU A 101 5.04 4.22 -10.39
C LEU A 101 5.70 5.25 -11.31
N ASP A 102 6.35 4.84 -12.40
CA ASP A 102 7.14 5.71 -13.29
C ASP A 102 6.44 7.04 -13.66
N PRO A 103 5.17 7.07 -14.10
CA PRO A 103 4.49 8.34 -14.41
C PRO A 103 4.22 9.20 -13.17
N LEU A 104 4.25 8.62 -11.98
CA LEU A 104 3.96 9.28 -10.71
C LEU A 104 5.25 9.80 -10.03
N LEU A 105 6.40 9.21 -10.32
CA LEU A 105 7.68 9.59 -9.70
C LEU A 105 8.11 11.03 -10.02
N THR A 106 7.53 11.66 -11.03
CA THR A 106 7.78 13.08 -11.38
C THR A 106 6.90 14.05 -10.58
N VAL A 107 5.90 13.54 -9.88
CA VAL A 107 5.01 14.31 -9.00
C VAL A 107 5.64 14.37 -7.60
N PRO A 108 5.52 15.51 -6.86
CA PRO A 108 5.90 15.54 -5.46
C PRO A 108 5.33 14.33 -4.70
N GLY A 109 6.16 13.61 -3.97
CA GLY A 109 5.72 12.38 -3.30
C GLY A 109 6.37 12.16 -1.96
N ALA A 110 5.75 11.31 -1.16
CA ALA A 110 6.25 10.87 0.12
C ALA A 110 5.82 9.42 0.38
N PHE A 111 6.59 8.70 1.19
CA PHE A 111 6.31 7.30 1.47
C PHE A 111 6.67 6.90 2.90
N VAL A 112 5.95 5.92 3.42
CA VAL A 112 6.36 5.05 4.53
C VAL A 112 6.40 3.61 4.03
N PHE A 113 7.10 2.73 4.75
CA PHE A 113 7.10 1.30 4.48
C PHE A 113 6.13 0.55 5.40
N GLY A 114 5.69 -0.62 4.91
CA GLY A 114 4.97 -1.61 5.69
C GLY A 114 5.81 -2.86 5.91
N SER A 115 5.32 -3.77 6.72
CA SER A 115 6.03 -5.01 7.09
C SER A 115 6.44 -5.85 5.88
N ASN A 116 5.64 -5.85 4.80
CA ASN A 116 5.95 -6.55 3.56
C ASN A 116 6.86 -5.75 2.61
N ASP A 117 7.40 -4.62 3.03
CA ASP A 117 8.56 -4.01 2.37
C ASP A 117 9.87 -4.50 2.98
N TYR A 118 9.85 -4.99 4.22
CA TYR A 118 11.02 -5.56 4.92
C TYR A 118 11.13 -7.07 4.75
N ARG A 119 9.98 -7.77 4.81
CA ARG A 119 9.91 -9.23 4.76
C ARG A 119 8.87 -9.70 3.76
N GLY A 120 9.28 -10.61 2.88
CA GLY A 120 8.38 -11.22 1.91
C GLY A 120 7.25 -12.02 2.57
N PRO A 121 6.12 -12.17 1.88
CA PRO A 121 4.99 -12.94 2.39
C PRO A 121 5.36 -14.42 2.57
N VAL A 122 4.87 -15.02 3.65
CA VAL A 122 4.99 -16.45 3.92
C VAL A 122 3.65 -17.13 3.66
N TRP A 123 3.70 -18.27 2.98
CA TRP A 123 2.49 -19.08 2.83
C TRP A 123 2.01 -19.57 4.22
N LYS A 124 0.79 -19.20 4.59
CA LYS A 124 0.17 -19.59 5.86
C LYS A 124 -0.99 -20.54 5.59
N ASN A 125 -1.03 -21.65 6.33
CA ASN A 125 -2.18 -22.54 6.29
C ASN A 125 -3.40 -21.81 6.90
N PRO A 126 -4.50 -21.60 6.15
CA PRO A 126 -5.69 -20.90 6.67
C PRO A 126 -6.26 -21.52 7.97
N LEU A 127 -6.06 -22.81 8.20
CA LEU A 127 -6.53 -23.49 9.40
C LEU A 127 -5.76 -23.09 10.67
N GLU A 128 -4.56 -22.54 10.54
CA GLU A 128 -3.78 -22.02 11.68
C GLU A 128 -4.45 -20.83 12.35
N TYR A 129 -5.33 -20.11 11.63
CA TYR A 129 -6.13 -19.03 12.21
C TYR A 129 -7.13 -19.51 13.27
N LEU A 130 -7.42 -20.82 13.30
CA LEU A 130 -8.29 -21.45 14.28
C LEU A 130 -7.53 -21.97 15.52
N LEU A 131 -6.19 -21.92 15.51
CA LEU A 131 -5.36 -22.39 16.61
C LEU A 131 -5.05 -21.25 17.60
N PRO A 132 -5.01 -21.52 18.91
CA PRO A 132 -4.77 -20.51 19.94
C PRO A 132 -3.32 -20.00 20.00
N SER A 133 -2.37 -20.71 19.42
CA SER A 133 -0.96 -20.33 19.34
C SER A 133 -0.50 -20.31 17.88
N ARG A 134 0.13 -19.19 17.47
CA ARG A 134 0.72 -19.05 16.14
C ARG A 134 2.23 -18.94 16.28
N GLU A 135 2.93 -19.73 15.51
CA GLU A 135 4.37 -19.55 15.34
C GLU A 135 4.57 -18.44 14.29
N TYR A 136 5.29 -17.38 14.66
CA TYR A 136 5.59 -16.32 13.71
C TYR A 136 6.76 -16.76 12.83
N VAL A 137 6.46 -17.14 11.59
CA VAL A 137 7.46 -17.47 10.59
C VAL A 137 7.82 -16.19 9.83
N GLN A 138 9.10 -15.80 9.89
CA GLN A 138 9.60 -14.67 9.12
C GLN A 138 9.78 -15.06 7.65
N GLY A 139 9.35 -14.18 6.76
CA GLY A 139 9.63 -14.29 5.32
C GLY A 139 11.08 -13.98 4.98
N VAL A 140 11.42 -14.12 3.70
CA VAL A 140 12.73 -13.72 3.16
C VAL A 140 12.90 -12.21 3.27
N ASP A 141 14.13 -11.73 3.46
CA ASP A 141 14.44 -10.31 3.40
C ASP A 141 14.15 -9.75 2.01
N LEU A 142 13.51 -8.61 1.96
CA LEU A 142 13.25 -7.88 0.72
C LEU A 142 14.25 -6.73 0.54
N PRO A 143 14.50 -6.30 -0.70
CA PRO A 143 15.48 -5.24 -1.01
C PRO A 143 14.89 -3.84 -0.68
N THR A 144 14.53 -3.62 0.58
CA THR A 144 13.90 -2.39 1.08
C THR A 144 14.74 -1.16 0.79
N GLU A 145 16.07 -1.27 1.00
CA GLU A 145 16.98 -0.14 0.79
C GLU A 145 17.13 0.21 -0.69
N ASP A 146 17.03 -0.75 -1.61
CA ASP A 146 17.04 -0.49 -3.04
C ASP A 146 15.79 0.27 -3.47
N LEU A 147 14.62 -0.10 -2.90
CA LEU A 147 13.37 0.62 -3.14
C LEU A 147 13.42 2.03 -2.54
N ARG A 148 13.93 2.15 -1.30
CA ARG A 148 14.13 3.43 -0.61
C ARG A 148 15.01 4.38 -1.44
N ALA A 149 16.17 3.91 -1.85
CA ALA A 149 17.09 4.68 -2.67
C ALA A 149 16.43 5.14 -3.97
N SER A 150 15.69 4.25 -4.63
CA SER A 150 15.00 4.58 -5.89
C SER A 150 13.94 5.66 -5.71
N PHE A 151 13.17 5.64 -4.62
CA PHE A 151 12.18 6.67 -4.32
C PHE A 151 12.83 8.02 -3.97
N VAL A 152 13.88 7.99 -3.16
CA VAL A 152 14.65 9.20 -2.79
C VAL A 152 15.34 9.80 -4.01
N ASP A 153 15.95 8.99 -4.88
CA ASP A 153 16.58 9.44 -6.13
C ASP A 153 15.56 10.08 -7.10
N ALA A 154 14.30 9.63 -7.06
CA ALA A 154 13.20 10.26 -7.79
C ALA A 154 12.71 11.57 -7.12
N GLY A 155 13.22 11.93 -5.94
CA GLY A 155 12.85 13.14 -5.20
C GLY A 155 11.70 12.95 -4.22
N TRP A 156 11.24 11.73 -3.97
CA TRP A 156 10.23 11.46 -2.95
C TRP A 156 10.84 11.48 -1.55
N LEU A 157 10.03 11.90 -0.57
CA LEU A 157 10.45 12.08 0.81
C LEU A 157 10.16 10.84 1.64
N ASP A 158 11.21 10.35 2.29
CA ASP A 158 11.10 9.26 3.27
C ASP A 158 10.47 9.77 4.56
N LEU A 159 9.33 9.18 4.94
CA LEU A 159 8.59 9.50 6.15
C LEU A 159 8.71 8.42 7.24
N ASN A 160 9.57 7.43 7.07
CA ASN A 160 9.79 6.42 8.11
C ASN A 160 10.45 7.10 9.32
N ASN A 161 9.64 7.39 10.35
CA ASN A 161 10.00 8.17 11.54
C ASN A 161 10.55 9.57 11.17
N ALA A 162 9.86 10.30 10.31
CA ALA A 162 10.29 11.61 9.85
C ALA A 162 9.14 12.62 9.79
N ARG A 163 9.52 13.89 9.96
CA ARG A 163 8.66 15.06 9.76
C ARG A 163 9.29 15.92 8.67
N VAL A 164 8.55 16.20 7.63
CA VAL A 164 9.03 16.96 6.48
C VAL A 164 7.98 17.95 6.00
N SER A 165 8.41 18.93 5.22
CA SER A 165 7.51 19.85 4.52
C SER A 165 7.85 19.88 3.04
N LEU A 166 6.84 19.91 2.19
CA LEU A 166 7.00 20.03 0.75
C LEU A 166 5.99 21.03 0.15
N LYS A 167 6.18 21.35 -1.12
CA LYS A 167 5.20 22.10 -1.91
C LYS A 167 4.47 21.17 -2.87
N ALA A 168 3.14 21.21 -2.84
CA ALA A 168 2.27 20.46 -3.75
C ALA A 168 1.06 21.32 -4.13
N GLY A 169 0.69 21.38 -5.39
CA GLY A 169 -0.42 22.18 -5.87
C GLY A 169 -0.35 23.67 -5.45
N GLY A 170 0.87 24.22 -5.35
CA GLY A 170 1.10 25.59 -4.87
C GLY A 170 1.00 25.79 -3.36
N ARG A 171 0.69 24.73 -2.57
CA ARG A 171 0.51 24.76 -1.11
C ARG A 171 1.70 24.22 -0.36
N SER A 172 1.85 24.64 0.90
CA SER A 172 2.80 24.06 1.85
C SER A 172 2.12 22.94 2.59
N VAL A 173 2.66 21.72 2.46
CA VAL A 173 2.14 20.54 3.13
C VAL A 173 3.20 20.05 4.13
N GLU A 174 2.82 19.93 5.41
CA GLU A 174 3.63 19.25 6.42
C GLU A 174 3.18 17.80 6.51
N LEU A 175 4.12 16.87 6.39
CA LEU A 175 3.88 15.46 6.54
C LEU A 175 4.66 14.93 7.75
N VAL A 176 3.99 14.10 8.54
CA VAL A 176 4.59 13.42 9.69
C VAL A 176 4.31 11.94 9.52
N GLY A 177 5.36 11.15 9.39
CA GLY A 177 5.24 9.72 9.22
C GLY A 177 5.94 8.92 10.30
N VAL A 178 5.44 7.72 10.52
CA VAL A 178 6.09 6.69 11.34
C VAL A 178 6.27 5.42 10.52
N ASP A 179 7.32 4.69 10.80
CA ASP A 179 7.58 3.35 10.24
C ASP A 179 6.56 2.34 10.81
N ASP A 180 6.56 1.11 10.32
CA ASP A 180 5.54 0.11 10.63
C ASP A 180 5.67 -0.43 12.07
N PRO A 181 4.64 -0.24 12.92
CA PRO A 181 4.60 -0.77 14.28
C PRO A 181 4.47 -2.31 14.34
N HIS A 182 4.03 -2.98 13.26
CA HIS A 182 3.92 -4.44 13.24
C HIS A 182 5.27 -5.15 13.30
N VAL A 183 6.35 -4.43 13.00
CA VAL A 183 7.72 -4.94 13.01
C VAL A 183 8.61 -4.15 13.98
N ASP A 184 7.99 -3.46 14.95
CA ASP A 184 8.63 -2.68 16.01
C ASP A 184 9.64 -1.64 15.47
N ARG A 185 9.29 -0.98 14.36
CA ARG A 185 10.13 0.03 13.71
C ARG A 185 9.65 1.46 13.93
N ASP A 186 8.43 1.63 14.42
CA ASP A 186 7.87 2.95 14.69
C ASP A 186 8.60 3.66 15.84
N ASP A 187 8.89 4.94 15.63
CA ASP A 187 9.41 5.84 16.67
C ASP A 187 8.57 7.12 16.70
N TYR A 188 7.31 6.98 17.11
CA TYR A 188 6.41 8.13 17.24
C TYR A 188 6.99 9.26 18.13
N PRO A 189 7.65 8.97 19.27
CA PRO A 189 8.26 10.03 20.07
C PRO A 189 9.23 10.93 19.30
N SER A 190 9.99 10.41 18.35
CA SER A 190 10.95 11.19 17.56
C SER A 190 10.31 12.23 16.64
N VAL A 191 9.06 12.00 16.22
CA VAL A 191 8.32 12.87 15.29
C VAL A 191 7.16 13.62 15.96
N ALA A 192 6.84 13.28 17.21
CA ALA A 192 5.78 13.94 17.97
C ALA A 192 6.13 15.41 18.23
N GLY A 193 5.14 16.28 18.14
CA GLY A 193 5.34 17.70 18.40
C GLY A 193 4.20 18.57 17.88
N PRO A 194 4.24 19.88 18.14
CA PRO A 194 3.25 20.79 17.63
C PRO A 194 3.29 20.86 16.10
N ILE A 195 2.14 21.09 15.49
CA ILE A 195 2.04 21.33 14.04
C ILE A 195 2.71 22.63 13.65
N SER A 196 3.25 22.68 12.45
CA SER A 196 3.82 23.90 11.87
C SER A 196 2.72 24.94 11.58
N ARG A 197 2.91 26.18 12.03
CA ARG A 197 1.94 27.27 11.77
C ARG A 197 1.95 27.79 10.32
N GLY A 198 2.94 27.38 9.53
CA GLY A 198 3.14 27.87 8.16
C GLY A 198 2.70 26.88 7.08
N ALA A 199 2.14 25.75 7.44
CA ALA A 199 1.63 24.78 6.48
C ALA A 199 0.13 24.99 6.24
N ASP A 200 -0.28 24.85 4.98
CA ASP A 200 -1.67 24.92 4.56
C ASP A 200 -2.42 23.61 4.86
N LEU A 201 -1.69 22.50 4.92
CA LEU A 201 -2.20 21.17 5.22
C LEU A 201 -1.21 20.37 6.07
N HIS A 202 -1.73 19.58 7.01
CA HIS A 202 -0.96 18.65 7.83
C HIS A 202 -1.47 17.23 7.59
N LEU A 203 -0.56 16.32 7.25
CA LEU A 203 -0.88 14.92 7.01
C LEU A 203 -0.08 14.03 7.97
N GLY A 204 -0.79 13.16 8.69
CA GLY A 204 -0.18 12.00 9.37
C GLY A 204 -0.17 10.82 8.41
N VAL A 205 0.96 10.12 8.32
CA VAL A 205 1.17 9.00 7.42
C VAL A 205 1.71 7.80 8.18
N THR A 206 1.05 6.66 8.07
CA THR A 206 1.48 5.40 8.67
C THR A 206 0.97 4.23 7.86
N HIS A 207 1.64 3.08 8.00
CA HIS A 207 1.11 1.78 7.58
C HIS A 207 0.58 1.03 8.79
N THR A 208 -0.62 0.40 8.68
CA THR A 208 -1.22 -0.44 9.75
C THR A 208 -2.01 -1.61 9.17
#